data_01cb621abde8f6484c943005b98d7c8f
#
_entry.id   01cb621abde8f6484c943005b98d7c8f
#
_cell.length_a   1.000
_cell.length_b   1.000
_cell.length_c   1.000
_cell.angle_alpha   90.00
_cell.angle_beta   90.00
_cell.angle_gamma   90.00
#
_symmetry.space_group_name_H-M   'P 1'
#
loop_
_entity.id
_entity.type
_entity.pdbx_description
1 polymer ?
#
loop_
_entity_poly.entity_id
_entity_poly.type
_entity_poly.pdbx_seq_one_letter_code
_entity_poly.pdbx_strand_id
1 'polypeptide(L)'
;MNARSTIMVATAFVAFAFGRAAAADVSYFPVPRGAHPHDVAPAPDGTVWYTAQSQGAIGVLDPKTGTAKQFPLGPDSAPHGVIIGPDRAAWVTDGGQNAIARIDPATKAVKLYPLPKEFPAANLNTATFDRKGVLWFTGQNGVYGRVDPATSKVEAWKAPKGVGPYGITTTPSGEVWYASLAGDHITKIDTVSGDALRIAPPKPGVGPRRIWSDSKGLLWVSFWNTGEVGRYDPLNKAWKVWAIPDSGAGCYAVYVDDKDKVWLTDWTNNAIVRFDPVAQKFESFPSNKRRSDVRQLNGRPGEVWGAESGLDRLVVVRD
;
A
#
# COMPACT_ATOMS: atom_id res chain seq x y z
N MET A 1 40.35 7.13 -73.74
CA MET A 1 39.20 6.32 -73.31
C MET A 1 39.20 6.33 -71.78
N ASN A 2 38.42 7.19 -71.17
CA ASN A 2 38.37 7.33 -69.75
C ASN A 2 37.07 6.68 -69.24
N ALA A 3 37.15 5.57 -68.52
CA ALA A 3 36.04 4.92 -67.87
C ALA A 3 35.72 5.67 -66.49
N ARG A 4 34.55 6.27 -66.35
CA ARG A 4 34.04 6.82 -65.12
C ARG A 4 33.34 5.70 -64.35
N SER A 5 33.89 5.30 -63.21
CA SER A 5 33.19 4.44 -62.22
C SER A 5 32.19 5.22 -61.41
N THR A 6 30.93 4.86 -61.52
CA THR A 6 29.83 5.43 -60.71
C THR A 6 29.69 4.57 -59.46
N ILE A 7 29.94 5.15 -58.28
CA ILE A 7 29.73 4.51 -56.98
C ILE A 7 28.28 4.76 -56.61
N MET A 8 27.47 3.68 -56.55
CA MET A 8 26.11 3.74 -55.93
C MET A 8 26.23 3.61 -54.41
N VAL A 9 25.86 4.66 -53.68
CA VAL A 9 25.70 4.60 -52.22
C VAL A 9 24.29 4.14 -51.93
N ALA A 10 24.14 2.94 -51.40
CA ALA A 10 22.85 2.44 -50.91
C ALA A 10 22.59 2.96 -49.46
N THR A 11 21.64 3.83 -49.30
CA THR A 11 21.20 4.32 -48.01
C THR A 11 20.19 3.34 -47.42
N ALA A 12 20.59 2.56 -46.42
CA ALA A 12 19.67 1.69 -45.67
C ALA A 12 18.83 2.54 -44.69
N PHE A 13 17.54 2.63 -44.93
CA PHE A 13 16.59 3.16 -43.97
C PHE A 13 16.29 2.10 -42.90
N VAL A 14 16.77 2.33 -41.67
CA VAL A 14 16.34 1.56 -40.50
C VAL A 14 15.03 2.17 -40.00
N ALA A 15 13.92 1.50 -40.27
CA ALA A 15 12.62 1.86 -39.70
C ALA A 15 12.58 1.46 -38.23
N PHE A 16 12.70 2.41 -37.33
CA PHE A 16 12.37 2.20 -35.92
C PHE A 16 10.85 2.07 -35.78
N ALA A 17 10.37 0.85 -35.56
CA ALA A 17 9.00 0.61 -35.14
C ALA A 17 8.85 1.12 -33.70
N PHE A 18 8.29 2.30 -33.51
CA PHE A 18 7.82 2.74 -32.22
C PHE A 18 6.60 1.87 -31.85
N GLY A 19 6.83 0.83 -31.06
CA GLY A 19 5.77 0.09 -30.41
C GLY A 19 4.97 1.08 -29.55
N ARG A 20 3.70 1.27 -29.89
CA ARG A 20 2.76 2.00 -29.03
C ARG A 20 2.68 1.20 -27.72
N ALA A 21 3.11 1.75 -26.59
CA ALA A 21 2.81 1.16 -25.30
C ALA A 21 1.28 0.96 -25.23
N ALA A 22 0.85 -0.27 -24.93
CA ALA A 22 -0.57 -0.53 -24.75
C ALA A 22 -1.07 0.41 -23.62
N ALA A 23 -2.20 1.05 -23.83
CA ALA A 23 -2.82 1.85 -22.77
C ALA A 23 -3.15 0.90 -21.60
N ALA A 24 -2.84 1.31 -20.39
CA ALA A 24 -3.13 0.51 -19.21
C ALA A 24 -4.64 0.23 -19.13
N ASP A 25 -5.00 -1.03 -18.85
CA ASP A 25 -6.40 -1.45 -18.68
C ASP A 25 -6.85 -1.15 -17.24
N VAL A 26 -7.97 -0.40 -17.11
CA VAL A 26 -8.57 -0.10 -15.80
C VAL A 26 -9.92 -0.80 -15.71
N SER A 27 -10.04 -1.73 -14.77
CA SER A 27 -11.26 -2.50 -14.55
C SER A 27 -11.81 -2.26 -13.14
N TYR A 28 -13.14 -2.36 -12.99
CA TYR A 28 -13.85 -2.11 -11.74
C TYR A 28 -14.74 -3.31 -11.38
N PHE A 29 -14.72 -3.69 -10.09
CA PHE A 29 -15.45 -4.83 -9.55
C PHE A 29 -16.33 -4.37 -8.39
N PRO A 30 -17.66 -4.40 -8.53
CA PRO A 30 -18.56 -4.06 -7.43
C PRO A 30 -18.41 -5.06 -6.27
N VAL A 31 -18.49 -4.56 -5.06
CA VAL A 31 -18.61 -5.37 -3.84
C VAL A 31 -19.98 -5.12 -3.20
N PRO A 32 -20.42 -5.93 -2.22
CA PRO A 32 -21.69 -5.71 -1.56
C PRO A 32 -21.87 -4.28 -1.07
N ARG A 33 -23.06 -3.74 -1.31
CA ARG A 33 -23.40 -2.34 -0.97
C ARG A 33 -23.22 -2.07 0.53
N GLY A 34 -22.61 -0.94 0.86
CA GLY A 34 -22.32 -0.51 2.23
C GLY A 34 -21.05 -1.13 2.80
N ALA A 35 -20.27 -1.85 2.00
CA ALA A 35 -18.99 -2.42 2.41
C ALA A 35 -17.98 -1.35 2.80
N HIS A 36 -17.96 -0.23 2.08
CA HIS A 36 -16.93 0.80 2.18
C HIS A 36 -15.52 0.17 2.24
N PRO A 37 -15.10 -0.55 1.17
CA PRO A 37 -13.84 -1.29 1.17
C PRO A 37 -12.68 -0.35 1.48
N HIS A 38 -11.78 -0.78 2.36
CA HIS A 38 -10.70 0.09 2.83
C HIS A 38 -9.33 -0.32 2.28
N ASP A 39 -8.85 -1.51 2.59
CA ASP A 39 -7.58 -2.04 2.07
C ASP A 39 -7.85 -3.28 1.19
N VAL A 40 -6.92 -3.56 0.29
CA VAL A 40 -6.95 -4.72 -0.62
C VAL A 40 -5.66 -5.54 -0.49
N ALA A 41 -5.78 -6.86 -0.68
CA ALA A 41 -4.65 -7.77 -0.69
C ALA A 41 -4.84 -8.83 -1.80
N PRO A 42 -4.24 -8.64 -2.99
CA PRO A 42 -4.20 -9.65 -4.04
C PRO A 42 -3.48 -10.90 -3.56
N ALA A 43 -4.15 -12.05 -3.62
CA ALA A 43 -3.62 -13.34 -3.18
C ALA A 43 -2.96 -14.12 -4.32
N PRO A 44 -2.01 -15.04 -4.03
CA PRO A 44 -1.34 -15.85 -5.04
C PRO A 44 -2.27 -16.80 -5.83
N ASP A 45 -3.44 -17.13 -5.28
CA ASP A 45 -4.45 -17.96 -5.95
C ASP A 45 -5.29 -17.21 -7.00
N GLY A 46 -5.03 -15.92 -7.15
CA GLY A 46 -5.73 -15.04 -8.09
C GLY A 46 -6.90 -14.28 -7.49
N THR A 47 -7.35 -14.61 -6.29
CA THR A 47 -8.39 -13.85 -5.59
C THR A 47 -7.85 -12.52 -5.05
N VAL A 48 -8.75 -11.61 -4.67
CA VAL A 48 -8.39 -10.34 -4.03
C VAL A 48 -9.20 -10.22 -2.74
N TRP A 49 -8.50 -10.16 -1.63
CA TRP A 49 -9.09 -9.94 -0.33
C TRP A 49 -9.25 -8.44 -0.07
N TYR A 50 -10.30 -8.04 0.64
CA TYR A 50 -10.53 -6.64 1.02
C TYR A 50 -11.23 -6.53 2.36
N THR A 51 -10.96 -5.48 3.10
CA THR A 51 -11.68 -5.17 4.34
C THR A 51 -12.98 -4.44 4.01
N ALA A 52 -14.11 -4.99 4.46
CA ALA A 52 -15.42 -4.36 4.41
C ALA A 52 -15.67 -3.64 5.74
N GLN A 53 -15.00 -2.50 5.92
CA GLN A 53 -14.85 -1.83 7.21
C GLN A 53 -16.18 -1.52 7.89
N SER A 54 -17.15 -0.97 7.15
CA SER A 54 -18.44 -0.59 7.72
C SER A 54 -19.38 -1.75 8.04
N GLN A 55 -19.01 -2.98 7.60
CA GLN A 55 -19.80 -4.19 7.82
C GLN A 55 -19.12 -5.20 8.76
N GLY A 56 -17.96 -4.84 9.33
CA GLY A 56 -17.22 -5.74 10.23
C GLY A 56 -16.86 -7.07 9.58
N ALA A 57 -16.49 -7.06 8.29
CA ALA A 57 -16.29 -8.27 7.50
C ALA A 57 -15.02 -8.21 6.66
N ILE A 58 -14.53 -9.39 6.28
CA ILE A 58 -13.53 -9.57 5.24
C ILE A 58 -14.22 -10.03 3.96
N GLY A 59 -13.87 -9.41 2.83
CA GLY A 59 -14.38 -9.79 1.52
C GLY A 59 -13.33 -10.53 0.68
N VAL A 60 -13.79 -11.37 -0.22
CA VAL A 60 -12.98 -12.06 -1.22
C VAL A 60 -13.65 -11.88 -2.58
N LEU A 61 -12.93 -11.25 -3.50
CA LEU A 61 -13.31 -11.09 -4.90
C LEU A 61 -12.59 -12.16 -5.74
N ASP A 62 -13.32 -12.87 -6.58
CA ASP A 62 -12.76 -13.61 -7.71
C ASP A 62 -12.81 -12.70 -8.97
N PRO A 63 -11.69 -12.17 -9.46
CA PRO A 63 -11.69 -11.27 -10.61
C PRO A 63 -12.07 -11.96 -11.92
N LYS A 64 -12.01 -13.30 -12.02
CA LYS A 64 -12.37 -14.05 -13.21
C LYS A 64 -13.89 -14.09 -13.42
N THR A 65 -14.62 -14.19 -12.33
CA THR A 65 -16.10 -14.24 -12.35
C THR A 65 -16.75 -12.92 -11.98
N GLY A 66 -16.00 -11.99 -11.39
CA GLY A 66 -16.50 -10.74 -10.82
C GLY A 66 -17.29 -10.95 -9.52
N THR A 67 -17.27 -12.15 -8.95
CA THR A 67 -18.04 -12.47 -7.75
C THR A 67 -17.30 -12.08 -6.48
N ALA A 68 -17.94 -11.28 -5.64
CA ALA A 68 -17.44 -10.92 -4.30
C ALA A 68 -18.30 -11.57 -3.21
N LYS A 69 -17.65 -12.21 -2.23
CA LYS A 69 -18.28 -12.77 -1.03
C LYS A 69 -17.69 -12.14 0.22
N GLN A 70 -18.50 -12.03 1.28
CA GLN A 70 -18.07 -11.48 2.56
C GLN A 70 -18.26 -12.49 3.68
N PHE A 71 -17.39 -12.40 4.69
CA PHE A 71 -17.36 -13.26 5.86
C PHE A 71 -17.24 -12.37 7.11
N PRO A 72 -18.20 -12.42 8.05
CA PRO A 72 -18.12 -11.63 9.28
C PRO A 72 -16.88 -11.99 10.10
N LEU A 73 -16.24 -10.98 10.70
CA LEU A 73 -15.08 -11.18 11.56
C LEU A 73 -15.45 -11.29 13.07
N GLY A 74 -16.71 -11.14 13.39
CA GLY A 74 -17.24 -11.23 14.74
C GLY A 74 -17.83 -9.92 15.24
N PRO A 75 -18.38 -9.91 16.48
CA PRO A 75 -18.95 -8.71 17.09
C PRO A 75 -17.93 -7.59 17.20
N ASP A 76 -18.41 -6.35 17.06
CA ASP A 76 -17.63 -5.11 17.20
C ASP A 76 -16.45 -4.99 16.21
N SER A 77 -16.34 -5.86 15.22
CA SER A 77 -15.28 -5.78 14.21
C SER A 77 -15.37 -4.50 13.39
N ALA A 78 -14.23 -3.83 13.22
CA ALA A 78 -14.03 -2.70 12.33
C ALA A 78 -12.67 -2.87 11.63
N PRO A 79 -12.59 -3.78 10.62
CA PRO A 79 -11.34 -4.14 9.98
C PRO A 79 -10.83 -2.99 9.13
N HIS A 80 -9.53 -2.67 9.25
CA HIS A 80 -8.93 -1.58 8.53
C HIS A 80 -7.97 -2.08 7.44
N GLY A 81 -6.82 -2.63 7.81
CA GLY A 81 -5.83 -3.15 6.89
C GLY A 81 -5.98 -4.65 6.65
N VAL A 82 -5.60 -5.11 5.46
CA VAL A 82 -5.46 -6.54 5.14
C VAL A 82 -4.19 -6.79 4.33
N ILE A 83 -3.47 -7.85 4.69
CA ILE A 83 -2.32 -8.38 3.94
C ILE A 83 -2.42 -9.90 3.84
N ILE A 84 -1.77 -10.48 2.83
CA ILE A 84 -1.61 -11.93 2.74
C ILE A 84 -0.29 -12.30 3.42
N GLY A 85 -0.38 -13.18 4.42
CA GLY A 85 0.79 -13.67 5.16
C GLY A 85 1.60 -14.72 4.40
N PRO A 86 2.80 -15.06 4.92
CA PRO A 86 3.64 -16.13 4.38
C PRO A 86 2.93 -17.50 4.39
N ASP A 87 1.98 -17.66 5.28
CA ASP A 87 1.10 -18.84 5.41
C ASP A 87 -0.11 -18.81 4.47
N ARG A 88 -0.17 -17.85 3.54
CA ARG A 88 -1.25 -17.58 2.58
C ARG A 88 -2.59 -17.20 3.23
N ALA A 89 -2.65 -17.04 4.54
CA ALA A 89 -3.83 -16.52 5.22
C ALA A 89 -3.96 -15.00 5.05
N ALA A 90 -5.19 -14.50 5.13
CA ALA A 90 -5.41 -13.06 5.26
C ALA A 90 -5.18 -12.64 6.73
N TRP A 91 -4.39 -11.59 6.91
CA TRP A 91 -4.13 -10.99 8.22
C TRP A 91 -4.67 -9.57 8.24
N VAL A 92 -5.50 -9.28 9.23
CA VAL A 92 -6.30 -8.07 9.30
C VAL A 92 -5.99 -7.30 10.58
N THR A 93 -5.82 -5.99 10.46
CA THR A 93 -5.82 -5.09 11.61
C THR A 93 -7.26 -4.70 11.94
N ASP A 94 -7.79 -5.21 13.03
CA ASP A 94 -9.16 -4.94 13.45
C ASP A 94 -9.20 -3.93 14.60
N GLY A 95 -9.54 -2.68 14.25
CA GLY A 95 -9.58 -1.59 15.21
C GLY A 95 -10.75 -1.69 16.20
N GLY A 96 -11.85 -2.29 15.80
CA GLY A 96 -13.03 -2.46 16.67
C GLY A 96 -12.82 -3.53 17.73
N GLN A 97 -12.28 -4.68 17.34
CA GLN A 97 -11.93 -5.76 18.26
C GLN A 97 -10.59 -5.52 18.99
N ASN A 98 -9.86 -4.48 18.62
CA ASN A 98 -8.52 -4.16 19.13
C ASN A 98 -7.58 -5.38 19.07
N ALA A 99 -7.57 -6.06 17.93
CA ALA A 99 -6.87 -7.31 17.69
C ALA A 99 -6.30 -7.39 16.26
N ILE A 100 -5.28 -8.22 16.08
CA ILE A 100 -4.92 -8.72 14.77
C ILE A 100 -5.74 -10.01 14.54
N ALA A 101 -6.43 -10.08 13.41
CA ALA A 101 -7.19 -11.26 13.02
C ALA A 101 -6.49 -12.01 11.89
N ARG A 102 -6.33 -13.32 12.04
CA ARG A 102 -5.90 -14.24 10.98
C ARG A 102 -7.09 -15.02 10.46
N ILE A 103 -7.31 -14.98 9.17
CA ILE A 103 -8.43 -15.67 8.52
C ILE A 103 -7.88 -16.81 7.67
N ASP A 104 -8.29 -18.04 8.00
CA ASP A 104 -7.91 -19.21 7.22
C ASP A 104 -8.48 -19.15 5.80
N PRO A 105 -7.66 -19.32 4.75
CA PRO A 105 -8.12 -19.13 3.37
C PRO A 105 -9.12 -20.21 2.91
N ALA A 106 -9.12 -21.40 3.48
CA ALA A 106 -10.02 -22.47 3.09
C ALA A 106 -11.32 -22.45 3.89
N THR A 107 -11.22 -22.44 5.22
CA THR A 107 -12.37 -22.58 6.13
C THR A 107 -13.02 -21.25 6.49
N LYS A 108 -12.33 -20.12 6.28
CA LYS A 108 -12.69 -18.77 6.75
C LYS A 108 -12.75 -18.64 8.28
N ALA A 109 -12.20 -19.61 9.00
CA ALA A 109 -12.09 -19.55 10.46
C ALA A 109 -11.21 -18.36 10.87
N VAL A 110 -11.67 -17.60 11.86
CA VAL A 110 -11.00 -16.43 12.39
C VAL A 110 -10.27 -16.78 13.67
N LYS A 111 -8.96 -16.46 13.73
CA LYS A 111 -8.16 -16.50 14.96
C LYS A 111 -7.77 -15.09 15.33
N LEU A 112 -8.12 -14.65 16.54
CA LEU A 112 -7.77 -13.33 17.05
C LEU A 112 -6.50 -13.38 17.89
N TYR A 113 -5.71 -12.31 17.75
CA TYR A 113 -4.55 -11.97 18.57
C TYR A 113 -4.83 -10.60 19.23
N PRO A 114 -5.52 -10.59 20.39
CA PRO A 114 -5.87 -9.34 21.06
C PRO A 114 -4.62 -8.61 21.55
N LEU A 115 -4.67 -7.29 21.52
CA LEU A 115 -3.59 -6.45 22.06
C LEU A 115 -3.53 -6.58 23.59
N PRO A 116 -2.35 -6.31 24.19
CA PRO A 116 -2.20 -6.23 25.64
C PRO A 116 -3.19 -5.21 26.24
N LYS A 117 -3.68 -5.50 27.45
CA LYS A 117 -4.71 -4.68 28.15
C LYS A 117 -4.28 -3.23 28.39
N GLU A 118 -2.98 -2.96 28.39
CA GLU A 118 -2.40 -1.62 28.53
C GLU A 118 -2.68 -0.73 27.31
N PHE A 119 -3.13 -1.32 26.19
CA PHE A 119 -3.47 -0.65 24.93
C PHE A 119 -4.93 -0.94 24.54
N PRO A 120 -5.92 -0.47 25.31
CA PRO A 120 -7.34 -0.90 25.16
C PRO A 120 -8.02 -0.38 23.90
N ALA A 121 -7.46 0.63 23.23
CA ALA A 121 -8.03 1.27 22.06
C ALA A 121 -6.92 1.80 21.14
N ALA A 122 -6.20 0.89 20.48
CA ALA A 122 -5.08 1.26 19.62
C ALA A 122 -5.51 1.93 18.31
N ASN A 123 -6.74 1.76 17.85
CA ASN A 123 -7.22 2.18 16.53
C ASN A 123 -6.29 1.64 15.43
N LEU A 124 -6.25 0.31 15.33
CA LEU A 124 -5.32 -0.42 14.46
C LEU A 124 -5.47 -0.02 13.00
N ASN A 125 -4.34 0.11 12.30
CA ASN A 125 -4.30 0.64 10.93
C ASN A 125 -3.72 -0.35 9.92
N THR A 126 -2.41 -0.50 9.86
CA THR A 126 -1.70 -1.26 8.83
C THR A 126 -0.79 -2.31 9.46
N ALA A 127 -0.52 -3.37 8.71
CA ALA A 127 0.43 -4.41 9.11
C ALA A 127 1.40 -4.77 7.98
N THR A 128 2.53 -5.34 8.35
CA THR A 128 3.54 -5.92 7.45
C THR A 128 4.21 -7.11 8.13
N PHE A 129 4.69 -8.08 7.36
CA PHE A 129 5.54 -9.15 7.88
C PHE A 129 7.02 -8.79 7.73
N ASP A 130 7.81 -9.07 8.74
CA ASP A 130 9.25 -9.05 8.60
C ASP A 130 9.78 -10.36 7.97
N ARG A 131 11.08 -10.43 7.71
CA ARG A 131 11.70 -11.60 7.09
C ARG A 131 11.73 -12.85 7.98
N LYS A 132 11.43 -12.71 9.27
CA LYS A 132 11.33 -13.81 10.23
C LYS A 132 9.90 -14.35 10.36
N GLY A 133 8.94 -13.75 9.62
CA GLY A 133 7.54 -14.11 9.70
C GLY A 133 6.80 -13.52 10.90
N VAL A 134 7.38 -12.53 11.57
CA VAL A 134 6.71 -11.76 12.62
C VAL A 134 5.88 -10.65 11.97
N LEU A 135 4.62 -10.54 12.34
CA LEU A 135 3.74 -9.47 11.87
C LEU A 135 3.93 -8.23 12.73
N TRP A 136 4.24 -7.10 12.09
CA TRP A 136 4.32 -5.78 12.71
C TRP A 136 3.11 -4.95 12.34
N PHE A 137 2.59 -4.12 13.26
CA PHE A 137 1.40 -3.32 13.05
C PHE A 137 1.51 -1.93 13.65
N THR A 138 0.65 -1.04 13.16
CA THR A 138 0.47 0.33 13.68
C THR A 138 -0.95 0.53 14.20
N GLY A 139 -1.09 1.45 15.16
CA GLY A 139 -2.36 1.94 15.68
C GLY A 139 -2.33 3.45 15.85
N GLN A 140 -3.32 4.13 15.27
CA GLN A 140 -3.35 5.59 15.15
C GLN A 140 -3.37 6.32 16.49
N ASN A 141 -3.81 5.64 17.56
CA ASN A 141 -3.82 6.19 18.90
C ASN A 141 -2.45 6.13 19.60
N GLY A 142 -1.37 6.10 18.82
CA GLY A 142 -0.01 6.18 19.34
C GLY A 142 0.57 4.84 19.76
N VAL A 143 0.24 3.79 19.02
CA VAL A 143 0.69 2.42 19.28
C VAL A 143 1.36 1.84 18.04
N TYR A 144 2.38 1.05 18.22
CA TYR A 144 2.89 0.07 17.25
C TYR A 144 3.21 -1.21 18.01
N GLY A 145 3.30 -2.33 17.28
CA GLY A 145 3.51 -3.60 17.94
C GLY A 145 3.82 -4.72 16.96
N ARG A 146 3.92 -5.93 17.51
CA ARG A 146 4.14 -7.16 16.74
C ARG A 146 3.33 -8.33 17.28
N VAL A 147 3.04 -9.25 16.38
CA VAL A 147 2.50 -10.58 16.66
C VAL A 147 3.49 -11.61 16.15
N ASP A 148 3.91 -12.51 16.99
CA ASP A 148 4.63 -13.71 16.57
C ASP A 148 3.60 -14.83 16.32
N PRO A 149 3.35 -15.23 15.06
CA PRO A 149 2.37 -16.26 14.76
C PRO A 149 2.70 -17.64 15.32
N ALA A 150 4.00 -17.95 15.50
CA ALA A 150 4.47 -19.24 15.98
C ALA A 150 4.17 -19.44 17.46
N THR A 151 4.33 -18.39 18.26
CA THR A 151 4.13 -18.42 19.72
C THR A 151 2.78 -17.82 20.14
N SER A 152 2.09 -17.14 19.24
CA SER A 152 0.90 -16.32 19.49
C SER A 152 1.16 -15.16 20.46
N LYS A 153 2.42 -14.76 20.68
CA LYS A 153 2.78 -13.63 21.53
C LYS A 153 2.48 -12.32 20.83
N VAL A 154 1.83 -11.40 21.55
CA VAL A 154 1.58 -10.02 21.11
C VAL A 154 2.34 -9.08 22.01
N GLU A 155 3.10 -8.16 21.41
CA GLU A 155 3.82 -7.10 22.10
C GLU A 155 3.48 -5.76 21.47
N ALA A 156 3.33 -4.73 22.28
CA ALA A 156 3.01 -3.38 21.80
C ALA A 156 3.78 -2.32 22.60
N TRP A 157 4.02 -1.19 21.95
CA TRP A 157 4.76 -0.05 22.50
C TRP A 157 4.05 1.26 22.20
N LYS A 158 4.27 2.26 23.06
CA LYS A 158 3.85 3.63 22.80
C LYS A 158 4.73 4.26 21.74
N ALA A 159 4.10 4.90 20.77
CA ALA A 159 4.84 5.62 19.73
C ALA A 159 5.52 6.87 20.30
N PRO A 160 6.72 7.24 19.81
CA PRO A 160 7.55 8.31 20.36
C PRO A 160 6.90 9.71 20.42
N LYS A 161 5.92 9.98 19.56
CA LYS A 161 5.16 11.24 19.54
C LYS A 161 3.66 11.06 19.79
N GLY A 162 3.26 9.94 20.38
CA GLY A 162 1.85 9.64 20.62
C GLY A 162 1.08 9.34 19.33
N VAL A 163 -0.09 9.96 19.16
CA VAL A 163 -1.00 9.69 18.04
C VAL A 163 -0.32 9.86 16.67
N GLY A 164 -0.73 9.03 15.72
CA GLY A 164 -0.35 9.18 14.32
C GLY A 164 0.26 8.00 13.57
N PRO A 165 0.78 6.91 14.21
CA PRO A 165 1.29 5.78 13.44
C PRO A 165 0.24 5.28 12.45
N TYR A 166 0.64 5.12 11.18
CA TYR A 166 -0.29 4.84 10.08
C TYR A 166 0.23 3.71 9.18
N GLY A 167 0.80 4.02 8.02
CA GLY A 167 1.39 3.02 7.14
C GLY A 167 2.65 2.38 7.72
N ILE A 168 2.89 1.11 7.41
CA ILE A 168 4.06 0.35 7.85
C ILE A 168 4.55 -0.54 6.70
N THR A 169 5.84 -0.74 6.60
CA THR A 169 6.47 -1.56 5.57
C THR A 169 7.72 -2.26 6.09
N THR A 170 8.14 -3.31 5.39
CA THR A 170 9.41 -3.99 5.60
C THR A 170 10.27 -3.84 4.35
N THR A 171 11.54 -3.45 4.52
CA THR A 171 12.50 -3.35 3.42
C THR A 171 13.01 -4.73 2.99
N PRO A 172 13.62 -4.86 1.80
CA PRO A 172 14.30 -6.11 1.39
C PRO A 172 15.41 -6.56 2.34
N SER A 173 16.02 -5.66 3.11
CA SER A 173 16.99 -6.01 4.16
C SER A 173 16.34 -6.52 5.45
N GLY A 174 15.02 -6.39 5.60
CA GLY A 174 14.26 -6.81 6.79
C GLY A 174 14.06 -5.72 7.83
N GLU A 175 14.39 -4.48 7.52
CA GLU A 175 14.11 -3.35 8.40
C GLU A 175 12.61 -3.00 8.36
N VAL A 176 12.04 -2.74 9.52
CA VAL A 176 10.63 -2.34 9.66
C VAL A 176 10.53 -0.85 9.89
N TRP A 177 9.68 -0.20 9.07
CA TRP A 177 9.48 1.25 9.08
C TRP A 177 8.01 1.61 9.07
N TYR A 178 7.61 2.62 9.82
CA TYR A 178 6.25 3.18 9.73
C TYR A 178 6.25 4.69 9.49
N ALA A 179 5.18 5.18 8.89
CA ALA A 179 4.86 6.59 8.76
C ALA A 179 3.90 7.02 9.87
N SER A 180 4.09 8.22 10.41
CA SER A 180 3.24 8.79 11.46
C SER A 180 2.58 10.07 10.95
N LEU A 181 1.30 9.99 10.60
CA LEU A 181 0.53 11.08 10.00
C LEU A 181 0.45 12.29 10.94
N ALA A 182 -0.12 12.12 12.13
CA ALA A 182 -0.25 13.20 13.09
C ALA A 182 1.06 13.52 13.82
N GLY A 183 1.98 12.55 13.90
CA GLY A 183 3.30 12.77 14.48
C GLY A 183 4.28 13.49 13.55
N ASP A 184 3.97 13.57 12.26
CA ASP A 184 4.76 14.22 11.20
C ASP A 184 6.20 13.70 11.13
N HIS A 185 6.37 12.38 10.99
CA HIS A 185 7.67 11.71 10.88
C HIS A 185 7.55 10.32 10.25
N ILE A 186 8.67 9.74 9.83
CA ILE A 186 8.80 8.29 9.64
C ILE A 186 9.63 7.72 10.79
N THR A 187 9.50 6.41 11.02
CA THR A 187 10.17 5.75 12.15
C THR A 187 10.72 4.40 11.73
N LYS A 188 11.97 4.15 12.09
CA LYS A 188 12.60 2.82 12.04
C LYS A 188 12.36 2.10 13.37
N ILE A 189 11.92 0.85 13.30
CA ILE A 189 11.78 0.00 14.49
C ILE A 189 12.99 -0.93 14.58
N ASP A 190 13.60 -1.01 15.75
CA ASP A 190 14.51 -2.11 16.09
C ASP A 190 13.67 -3.37 16.33
N THR A 191 13.80 -4.36 15.45
CA THR A 191 12.98 -5.57 15.50
C THR A 191 13.34 -6.53 16.63
N VAL A 192 14.41 -6.27 17.37
CA VAL A 192 14.82 -7.04 18.56
C VAL A 192 14.25 -6.41 19.83
N SER A 193 14.61 -5.15 20.09
CA SER A 193 14.19 -4.44 21.31
C SER A 193 12.78 -3.85 21.24
N GLY A 194 12.30 -3.54 20.03
CA GLY A 194 11.09 -2.76 19.82
C GLY A 194 11.30 -1.25 19.83
N ASP A 195 12.53 -0.76 20.05
CA ASP A 195 12.82 0.67 20.10
C ASP A 195 12.54 1.36 18.76
N ALA A 196 12.13 2.62 18.82
CA ALA A 196 11.70 3.40 17.67
C ALA A 196 12.57 4.64 17.46
N LEU A 197 13.24 4.73 16.30
CA LEU A 197 14.05 5.88 15.87
C LEU A 197 13.27 6.74 14.89
N ARG A 198 12.96 7.98 15.27
CA ARG A 198 12.25 8.95 14.42
C ARG A 198 13.18 9.64 13.43
N ILE A 199 12.68 9.85 12.23
CA ILE A 199 13.29 10.65 11.17
C ILE A 199 12.29 11.71 10.73
N ALA A 200 12.66 12.98 10.82
CA ALA A 200 11.85 14.08 10.35
C ALA A 200 11.70 14.08 8.81
N PRO A 201 10.56 14.49 8.27
CA PRO A 201 10.44 14.75 6.83
C PRO A 201 11.28 15.98 6.44
N PRO A 202 11.47 16.23 5.12
CA PRO A 202 12.33 17.33 4.67
C PRO A 202 11.80 18.73 5.03
N LYS A 203 10.51 18.85 5.27
CA LYS A 203 9.84 20.05 5.80
C LYS A 203 8.73 19.63 6.77
N PRO A 204 8.38 20.47 7.76
CA PRO A 204 7.32 20.14 8.71
C PRO A 204 5.93 20.23 8.08
N GLY A 205 4.97 19.50 8.66
CA GLY A 205 3.57 19.60 8.32
C GLY A 205 3.15 18.86 7.05
N VAL A 206 4.02 18.03 6.46
CA VAL A 206 3.69 17.29 5.24
C VAL A 206 2.72 16.13 5.48
N GLY A 207 2.62 15.63 6.70
CA GLY A 207 1.73 14.54 7.08
C GLY A 207 2.09 13.21 6.40
N PRO A 208 3.22 12.57 6.77
CA PRO A 208 3.59 11.24 6.26
C PRO A 208 2.50 10.22 6.59
N ARG A 209 1.82 9.66 5.58
CA ARG A 209 0.64 8.82 5.80
C ARG A 209 0.90 7.34 5.56
N ARG A 210 1.30 6.97 4.35
CA ARG A 210 1.66 5.61 3.98
C ARG A 210 3.13 5.55 3.61
N ILE A 211 3.73 4.38 3.76
CA ILE A 211 5.13 4.13 3.47
C ILE A 211 5.28 2.78 2.78
N TRP A 212 6.17 2.70 1.80
CA TRP A 212 6.50 1.47 1.09
C TRP A 212 7.99 1.44 0.74
N SER A 213 8.57 0.25 0.64
CA SER A 213 9.97 0.09 0.23
C SER A 213 10.05 -0.36 -1.23
N ASP A 214 11.01 0.19 -1.98
CA ASP A 214 11.38 -0.36 -3.29
C ASP A 214 12.38 -1.52 -3.18
N SER A 215 12.77 -2.10 -4.31
CA SER A 215 13.70 -3.24 -4.39
C SER A 215 15.10 -2.92 -3.85
N LYS A 216 15.45 -1.64 -3.74
CA LYS A 216 16.74 -1.13 -3.25
C LYS A 216 16.73 -0.75 -1.77
N GLY A 217 15.57 -0.85 -1.12
CA GLY A 217 15.39 -0.46 0.27
C GLY A 217 15.19 1.04 0.48
N LEU A 218 14.96 1.82 -0.59
CA LEU A 218 14.54 3.19 -0.46
C LEU A 218 13.07 3.24 -0.02
N LEU A 219 12.72 4.20 0.82
CA LEU A 219 11.41 4.32 1.41
C LEU A 219 10.59 5.41 0.71
N TRP A 220 9.49 5.02 0.11
CA TRP A 220 8.55 5.93 -0.53
C TRP A 220 7.40 6.24 0.43
N VAL A 221 7.08 7.53 0.57
CA VAL A 221 6.14 8.04 1.59
C VAL A 221 5.15 8.99 0.93
N SER A 222 3.86 8.73 1.10
CA SER A 222 2.82 9.67 0.68
C SER A 222 2.69 10.80 1.69
N PHE A 223 2.69 12.05 1.22
CA PHE A 223 2.53 13.25 2.03
C PHE A 223 1.10 13.79 1.88
N TRP A 224 0.25 13.43 2.85
CA TRP A 224 -1.18 13.71 2.81
C TRP A 224 -1.51 15.20 2.70
N ASN A 225 -0.81 16.04 3.46
CA ASN A 225 -1.16 17.45 3.57
C ASN A 225 -0.71 18.30 2.37
N THR A 226 0.23 17.80 1.56
CA THR A 226 0.87 18.59 0.51
C THR A 226 0.71 18.01 -0.90
N GLY A 227 0.12 16.81 -1.04
CA GLY A 227 -0.05 16.18 -2.36
C GLY A 227 1.28 15.81 -3.02
N GLU A 228 2.26 15.40 -2.21
CA GLU A 228 3.60 15.07 -2.66
C GLU A 228 3.92 13.60 -2.35
N VAL A 229 4.92 13.07 -3.02
CA VAL A 229 5.58 11.81 -2.65
C VAL A 229 7.02 12.10 -2.27
N GLY A 230 7.42 11.63 -1.08
CA GLY A 230 8.79 11.67 -0.60
C GLY A 230 9.49 10.33 -0.79
N ARG A 231 10.80 10.35 -1.08
CA ARG A 231 11.68 9.19 -1.03
C ARG A 231 12.80 9.42 -0.03
N TYR A 232 12.88 8.58 0.98
CA TYR A 232 13.96 8.58 1.96
C TYR A 232 14.98 7.49 1.64
N ASP A 233 16.24 7.85 1.65
CA ASP A 233 17.37 6.93 1.54
C ASP A 233 17.94 6.69 2.95
N PRO A 234 17.74 5.49 3.54
CA PRO A 234 18.22 5.21 4.88
C PRO A 234 19.74 5.20 5.02
N LEU A 235 20.46 4.85 3.94
CA LEU A 235 21.92 4.80 3.94
C LEU A 235 22.53 6.21 3.97
N ASN A 236 22.06 7.08 3.08
CA ASN A 236 22.56 8.45 2.94
C ASN A 236 21.81 9.45 3.84
N LYS A 237 20.75 9.01 4.55
CA LYS A 237 19.87 9.85 5.38
C LYS A 237 19.32 11.07 4.63
N ALA A 238 18.96 10.88 3.37
CA ALA A 238 18.59 11.93 2.46
C ALA A 238 17.18 11.77 1.90
N TRP A 239 16.48 12.92 1.77
CA TRP A 239 15.16 12.99 1.17
C TRP A 239 15.22 13.52 -0.26
N LYS A 240 14.33 13.00 -1.12
CA LYS A 240 13.90 13.61 -2.38
C LYS A 240 12.38 13.70 -2.38
N VAL A 241 11.82 14.74 -2.99
CA VAL A 241 10.37 14.97 -3.00
C VAL A 241 9.92 15.38 -4.39
N TRP A 242 8.75 14.92 -4.80
CA TRP A 242 8.09 15.27 -6.05
C TRP A 242 6.63 15.62 -5.77
N ALA A 243 6.19 16.76 -6.31
CA ALA A 243 4.77 17.11 -6.28
C ALA A 243 4.01 16.31 -7.34
N ILE A 244 2.83 15.78 -6.98
CA ILE A 244 1.91 15.22 -7.96
C ILE A 244 1.35 16.38 -8.79
N PRO A 245 1.44 16.35 -10.14
CA PRO A 245 0.97 17.44 -10.99
C PRO A 245 -0.51 17.77 -10.73
N ASP A 246 -0.83 19.05 -10.64
CA ASP A 246 -2.20 19.58 -10.45
C ASP A 246 -2.93 19.04 -9.20
N SER A 247 -2.20 18.41 -8.27
CA SER A 247 -2.75 17.90 -7.01
C SER A 247 -2.61 18.93 -5.89
N GLY A 248 -3.59 18.90 -4.98
CA GLY A 248 -3.51 19.56 -3.66
C GLY A 248 -3.24 18.55 -2.56
N ALA A 249 -3.72 18.81 -1.35
CA ALA A 249 -3.73 17.82 -0.26
C ALA A 249 -4.51 16.56 -0.67
N GLY A 250 -4.12 15.38 -0.14
CA GLY A 250 -4.86 14.14 -0.38
C GLY A 250 -4.08 13.03 -1.08
N CYS A 251 -2.74 13.07 -1.08
CA CYS A 251 -1.93 11.90 -1.43
C CYS A 251 -2.06 10.84 -0.32
N TYR A 252 -2.97 9.86 -0.52
CA TYR A 252 -3.33 8.90 0.53
C TYR A 252 -2.40 7.68 0.56
N ALA A 253 -2.42 6.87 -0.51
CA ALA A 253 -1.66 5.63 -0.60
C ALA A 253 -0.29 5.84 -1.22
N VAL A 254 0.61 4.93 -0.92
CA VAL A 254 1.80 4.63 -1.70
C VAL A 254 1.98 3.12 -1.74
N TYR A 255 2.27 2.60 -2.92
CA TYR A 255 2.65 1.22 -3.22
C TYR A 255 3.77 1.23 -4.24
N VAL A 256 4.74 0.33 -4.15
CA VAL A 256 5.80 0.17 -5.15
C VAL A 256 5.66 -1.21 -5.76
N ASP A 257 5.58 -1.29 -7.08
CA ASP A 257 5.42 -2.54 -7.80
C ASP A 257 6.76 -3.27 -8.04
N ASP A 258 6.69 -4.44 -8.67
CA ASP A 258 7.84 -5.29 -8.98
C ASP A 258 8.80 -4.70 -10.04
N LYS A 259 8.40 -3.59 -10.68
CA LYS A 259 9.23 -2.80 -11.62
C LYS A 259 9.77 -1.51 -10.98
N ASP A 260 9.67 -1.37 -9.67
CA ASP A 260 10.00 -0.15 -8.91
C ASP A 260 9.23 1.10 -9.37
N LYS A 261 8.04 0.95 -9.95
CA LYS A 261 7.14 2.08 -10.19
C LYS A 261 6.35 2.38 -8.91
N VAL A 262 6.18 3.66 -8.63
CA VAL A 262 5.51 4.13 -7.43
C VAL A 262 4.07 4.48 -7.75
N TRP A 263 3.14 3.82 -7.09
CA TRP A 263 1.71 4.02 -7.25
C TRP A 263 1.15 4.78 -6.07
N LEU A 264 0.35 5.79 -6.36
CA LEU A 264 -0.20 6.74 -5.41
C LEU A 264 -1.71 6.87 -5.61
N THR A 265 -2.41 7.36 -4.60
CA THR A 265 -3.78 7.83 -4.78
C THR A 265 -3.84 9.33 -4.60
N ASP A 266 -4.45 10.00 -5.55
CA ASP A 266 -4.69 11.45 -5.53
C ASP A 266 -6.18 11.71 -5.32
N TRP A 267 -6.54 12.06 -4.10
CA TRP A 267 -7.93 12.33 -3.75
C TRP A 267 -8.44 13.66 -4.31
N THR A 268 -7.56 14.63 -4.53
CA THR A 268 -7.92 15.91 -5.15
C THR A 268 -8.44 15.71 -6.56
N ASN A 269 -7.73 14.92 -7.36
CA ASN A 269 -8.07 14.63 -8.74
C ASN A 269 -8.88 13.33 -8.93
N ASN A 270 -9.22 12.66 -7.82
CA ASN A 270 -10.00 11.42 -7.83
C ASN A 270 -9.37 10.34 -8.74
N ALA A 271 -8.06 10.10 -8.57
CA ALA A 271 -7.26 9.27 -9.46
C ALA A 271 -6.30 8.34 -8.71
N ILE A 272 -5.93 7.24 -9.37
CA ILE A 272 -4.70 6.51 -9.11
C ILE A 272 -3.61 7.15 -9.97
N VAL A 273 -2.40 7.28 -9.45
CA VAL A 273 -1.27 7.92 -10.14
C VAL A 273 -0.07 6.99 -10.09
N ARG A 274 0.59 6.77 -11.24
CA ARG A 274 1.85 6.07 -11.35
C ARG A 274 2.98 7.09 -11.50
N PHE A 275 4.04 6.95 -10.74
CA PHE A 275 5.27 7.72 -10.87
C PHE A 275 6.41 6.79 -11.29
N ASP A 276 7.11 7.14 -12.36
CA ASP A 276 8.34 6.51 -12.80
C ASP A 276 9.55 7.24 -12.21
N PRO A 277 10.26 6.66 -11.22
CA PRO A 277 11.39 7.35 -10.58
C PRO A 277 12.61 7.56 -11.50
N VAL A 278 12.73 6.75 -12.56
CA VAL A 278 13.83 6.84 -13.52
C VAL A 278 13.55 7.94 -14.54
N ALA A 279 12.38 7.92 -15.16
CA ALA A 279 11.96 8.94 -16.12
C ALA A 279 11.50 10.25 -15.45
N GLN A 280 11.24 10.22 -14.13
CA GLN A 280 10.63 11.30 -13.33
C GLN A 280 9.31 11.82 -13.93
N LYS A 281 8.47 10.88 -14.38
CA LYS A 281 7.18 11.18 -15.03
C LYS A 281 6.02 10.60 -14.22
N PHE A 282 4.97 11.38 -14.13
CA PHE A 282 3.69 10.96 -13.58
C PHE A 282 2.73 10.58 -14.72
N GLU A 283 1.90 9.57 -14.45
CA GLU A 283 0.78 9.16 -15.28
C GLU A 283 -0.45 8.99 -14.39
N SER A 284 -1.58 9.55 -14.81
CA SER A 284 -2.81 9.57 -14.03
C SER A 284 -3.86 8.65 -14.64
N PHE A 285 -4.57 7.90 -13.78
CA PHE A 285 -5.68 7.01 -14.07
C PHE A 285 -6.92 7.49 -13.30
N PRO A 286 -7.65 8.49 -13.80
CA PRO A 286 -8.84 9.02 -13.15
C PRO A 286 -9.92 7.95 -13.00
N SER A 287 -10.58 7.90 -11.84
CA SER A 287 -11.76 7.04 -11.68
C SER A 287 -12.88 7.47 -12.65
N ASN A 288 -13.59 6.50 -13.21
CA ASN A 288 -14.72 6.76 -14.11
C ASN A 288 -15.97 7.30 -13.37
N LYS A 289 -15.92 7.44 -12.04
CA LYS A 289 -16.95 8.03 -11.20
C LYS A 289 -16.34 8.97 -10.17
N ARG A 290 -17.08 10.01 -9.79
CA ARG A 290 -16.67 10.97 -8.75
C ARG A 290 -16.72 10.34 -7.36
N ARG A 291 -15.90 10.85 -6.43
CA ARG A 291 -15.85 10.43 -5.03
C ARG A 291 -15.54 8.94 -4.87
N SER A 292 -14.55 8.48 -5.62
CA SER A 292 -14.08 7.10 -5.50
C SER A 292 -13.40 6.85 -4.16
N ASP A 293 -12.70 7.86 -3.63
CA ASP A 293 -11.98 7.81 -2.36
C ASP A 293 -11.11 6.55 -2.26
N VAL A 294 -10.26 6.34 -3.30
CA VAL A 294 -9.38 5.18 -3.34
C VAL A 294 -8.44 5.23 -2.15
N ARG A 295 -8.53 4.20 -1.29
CA ARG A 295 -7.73 4.13 -0.07
C ARG A 295 -6.40 3.45 -0.32
N GLN A 296 -6.07 2.36 0.36
CA GLN A 296 -4.79 1.70 0.18
C GLN A 296 -4.71 0.99 -1.17
N LEU A 297 -3.52 1.04 -1.75
CA LEU A 297 -3.13 0.26 -2.92
C LEU A 297 -2.28 -0.94 -2.50
N ASN A 298 -2.43 -2.04 -3.22
CA ASN A 298 -1.56 -3.19 -3.15
C ASN A 298 -1.59 -3.91 -4.50
N GLY A 299 -0.57 -4.74 -4.80
CA GLY A 299 -0.48 -5.35 -6.12
C GLY A 299 0.18 -6.72 -6.12
N ARG A 300 0.23 -7.27 -7.31
CA ARG A 300 1.02 -8.42 -7.72
C ARG A 300 1.56 -8.14 -9.13
N PRO A 301 2.52 -8.90 -9.67
CA PRO A 301 3.11 -8.61 -10.97
C PRO A 301 2.07 -8.33 -12.05
N GLY A 302 2.16 -7.15 -12.67
CA GLY A 302 1.24 -6.68 -13.71
C GLY A 302 -0.10 -6.14 -13.25
N GLU A 303 -0.41 -6.11 -11.95
CA GLU A 303 -1.68 -5.61 -11.41
C GLU A 303 -1.48 -4.73 -10.18
N VAL A 304 -2.13 -3.58 -10.16
CA VAL A 304 -2.24 -2.71 -8.97
C VAL A 304 -3.71 -2.52 -8.63
N TRP A 305 -4.06 -2.97 -7.44
CA TRP A 305 -5.43 -2.95 -6.93
C TRP A 305 -5.63 -1.83 -5.92
N GLY A 306 -6.84 -1.28 -5.91
CA GLY A 306 -7.27 -0.27 -4.94
C GLY A 306 -8.71 -0.48 -4.48
N ALA A 307 -9.04 0.02 -3.31
CA ALA A 307 -10.38 0.02 -2.75
C ALA A 307 -11.04 1.39 -2.97
N GLU A 308 -12.03 1.48 -3.87
CA GLU A 308 -12.86 2.67 -4.04
C GLU A 308 -13.96 2.72 -2.96
N SER A 309 -13.58 3.20 -1.79
CA SER A 309 -14.40 3.19 -0.57
C SER A 309 -15.71 3.96 -0.71
N GLY A 310 -15.70 5.05 -1.47
CA GLY A 310 -16.89 5.86 -1.72
C GLY A 310 -17.90 5.25 -2.70
N LEU A 311 -17.53 4.16 -3.39
CA LEU A 311 -18.34 3.58 -4.47
C LEU A 311 -18.65 2.09 -4.28
N ASP A 312 -18.29 1.49 -3.14
CA ASP A 312 -18.45 0.05 -2.88
C ASP A 312 -17.94 -0.82 -4.03
N ARG A 313 -16.67 -0.60 -4.44
CA ARG A 313 -16.05 -1.40 -5.49
C ARG A 313 -14.53 -1.44 -5.35
N LEU A 314 -13.90 -2.43 -5.97
CA LEU A 314 -12.47 -2.49 -6.15
C LEU A 314 -12.12 -2.02 -7.57
N VAL A 315 -10.94 -1.43 -7.71
CA VAL A 315 -10.36 -1.03 -9.00
C VAL A 315 -9.04 -1.75 -9.20
N VAL A 316 -8.74 -2.10 -10.45
CA VAL A 316 -7.42 -2.61 -10.84
C VAL A 316 -6.92 -1.84 -12.05
N VAL A 317 -5.64 -1.48 -12.01
CA VAL A 317 -4.88 -1.00 -13.17
C VAL A 317 -3.92 -2.11 -13.58
N ARG A 318 -3.97 -2.52 -14.86
CA ARG A 318 -3.09 -3.53 -15.46
C ARG A 318 -2.14 -2.89 -16.45
N ASP A 319 -0.87 -3.31 -16.38
CA ASP A 319 0.25 -2.79 -17.20
C ASP A 319 0.66 -3.80 -18.27
#